data_e5cab8c84b29fe35d8e529b92db563c3
#
_entry.id   e5cab8c84b29fe35d8e529b92db563c3
#
_cell.length_a   1.000
_cell.length_b   1.000
_cell.length_c   1.000
_cell.angle_alpha   90.00
_cell.angle_beta   90.00
_cell.angle_gamma   90.00
#
_symmetry.space_group_name_H-M   'P 1'
#
loop_
_entity.id
_entity.type
_entity.pdbx_description
1 polymer ?
#
loop_
_entity_poly.entity_id
_entity_poly.type
_entity_poly.pdbx_seq_one_letter_code
_entity_poly.pdbx_strand_id
1 'polypeptide(L)'
;NFDRHNGNWGILVDEKKQSAEIAPVYDCGSCLYPQLDESGMQMVLSDQAEINNRIYVFPTSAIMENGKKISYASYISSLENSDCNAALERISERIDMDRIKRLIDETPGLTELQRAFYLTMIQERKEKILDRSMQMLLEKEETIAPEGRTMNWE
;
A
#
# COMPACT_ATOMS: atom_id res chain seq x y z
N ASN A 1 5.21 0.80 -6.81
CA ASN A 1 5.46 1.30 -8.17
C ASN A 1 5.47 2.83 -8.17
N PHE A 2 6.64 3.45 -8.30
CA PHE A 2 6.76 4.92 -8.26
C PHE A 2 6.36 5.60 -9.60
N ASP A 3 6.31 4.86 -10.68
CA ASP A 3 5.90 5.34 -12.01
C ASP A 3 4.41 5.07 -12.29
N ARG A 4 3.56 5.18 -11.27
CA ARG A 4 2.12 5.02 -11.42
C ARG A 4 1.48 6.35 -11.83
N HIS A 5 1.10 6.47 -13.07
CA HIS A 5 0.43 7.63 -13.67
C HIS A 5 -0.82 7.19 -14.46
N ASN A 6 -1.55 8.13 -15.04
CA ASN A 6 -2.81 7.87 -15.73
C ASN A 6 -2.70 6.89 -16.91
N GLY A 7 -1.51 6.72 -17.51
CA GLY A 7 -1.26 5.72 -18.54
C GLY A 7 -1.10 4.29 -18.04
N ASN A 8 -0.97 4.08 -16.74
CA ASN A 8 -0.67 2.78 -16.11
C ASN A 8 -1.89 2.17 -15.40
N TRP A 9 -3.08 2.62 -15.75
CA TRP A 9 -4.35 2.01 -15.40
C TRP A 9 -5.36 2.22 -16.53
N GLY A 10 -6.43 1.46 -16.55
CA GLY A 10 -7.43 1.54 -17.60
C GLY A 10 -8.74 0.90 -17.22
N ILE A 11 -9.71 1.04 -18.10
CA ILE A 11 -11.03 0.42 -17.98
C ILE A 11 -11.22 -0.52 -19.16
N LEU A 12 -11.59 -1.76 -18.89
CA LEU A 12 -12.06 -2.71 -19.87
C LEU A 12 -13.55 -2.48 -20.11
N VAL A 13 -13.93 -2.23 -21.35
CA VAL A 13 -15.33 -2.05 -21.74
C VAL A 13 -15.77 -3.25 -22.56
N ASP A 14 -16.82 -3.94 -22.11
CA ASP A 14 -17.52 -4.97 -22.89
C ASP A 14 -18.82 -4.37 -23.43
N GLU A 15 -18.78 -3.94 -24.67
CA GLU A 15 -19.94 -3.32 -25.33
C GLU A 15 -21.14 -4.28 -25.45
N LYS A 16 -20.88 -5.59 -25.57
CA LYS A 16 -21.96 -6.57 -25.69
C LYS A 16 -22.70 -6.79 -24.38
N LYS A 17 -21.95 -6.76 -23.27
CA LYS A 17 -22.52 -6.88 -21.91
C LYS A 17 -22.88 -5.55 -21.28
N GLN A 18 -22.57 -4.44 -21.95
CA GLN A 18 -22.74 -3.09 -21.40
C GLN A 18 -22.09 -2.94 -20.00
N SER A 19 -20.93 -3.53 -19.80
CA SER A 19 -20.19 -3.49 -18.55
C SER A 19 -18.84 -2.79 -18.73
N ALA A 20 -18.38 -2.13 -17.66
CA ALA A 20 -17.07 -1.52 -17.57
C ALA A 20 -16.42 -1.97 -16.25
N GLU A 21 -15.20 -2.43 -16.32
CA GLU A 21 -14.43 -2.93 -15.17
C GLU A 21 -13.04 -2.32 -15.19
N ILE A 22 -12.43 -2.17 -14.00
CA ILE A 22 -11.03 -1.75 -13.93
C ILE A 22 -10.15 -2.86 -14.54
N ALA A 23 -9.29 -2.48 -15.48
CA ALA A 23 -8.32 -3.39 -16.08
C ALA A 23 -7.40 -4.00 -15.00
N PRO A 24 -6.92 -5.23 -15.15
CA PRO A 24 -5.87 -5.77 -14.32
C PRO A 24 -4.67 -4.83 -14.23
N VAL A 25 -4.00 -4.80 -13.09
CA VAL A 25 -2.81 -3.96 -12.91
C VAL A 25 -1.73 -4.36 -13.91
N TYR A 26 -1.20 -3.38 -14.63
CA TYR A 26 -0.13 -3.55 -15.62
C TYR A 26 0.97 -2.50 -15.43
N ASP A 27 2.05 -2.62 -16.18
CA ASP A 27 3.22 -1.75 -16.10
C ASP A 27 3.80 -1.64 -14.68
N CYS A 28 4.17 -2.80 -14.14
CA CYS A 28 4.77 -2.92 -12.82
C CYS A 28 6.30 -2.89 -12.83
N GLY A 29 6.93 -2.55 -13.97
CA GLY A 29 8.39 -2.56 -14.13
C GLY A 29 9.16 -1.64 -13.18
N SER A 30 8.51 -0.61 -12.65
CA SER A 30 9.08 0.30 -11.63
C SER A 30 8.77 -0.10 -10.19
N CYS A 31 8.24 -1.32 -9.95
CA CYS A 31 8.00 -1.80 -8.60
C CYS A 31 9.29 -2.26 -7.92
N LEU A 32 9.36 -2.06 -6.61
CA LEU A 32 10.40 -2.60 -5.74
C LEU A 32 11.83 -2.19 -6.13
N TYR A 33 12.00 -0.95 -6.62
CA TYR A 33 13.31 -0.33 -6.89
C TYR A 33 14.20 -1.11 -7.87
N PRO A 34 13.76 -1.33 -9.11
CA PRO A 34 14.51 -2.13 -10.09
C PRO A 34 15.85 -1.51 -10.51
N GLN A 35 16.06 -0.23 -10.21
CA GLN A 35 17.31 0.50 -10.49
C GLN A 35 18.37 0.33 -9.38
N LEU A 36 17.97 -0.25 -8.23
CA LEU A 36 18.85 -0.39 -7.09
C LEU A 36 19.68 -1.68 -7.23
N ASP A 37 20.99 -1.54 -7.20
CA ASP A 37 21.90 -2.68 -7.19
C ASP A 37 21.96 -3.37 -5.81
N GLU A 38 22.62 -4.50 -5.74
CA GLU A 38 22.73 -5.26 -4.49
C GLU A 38 23.46 -4.50 -3.39
N SER A 39 24.44 -3.67 -3.73
CA SER A 39 25.14 -2.85 -2.74
C SER A 39 24.22 -1.80 -2.12
N GLY A 40 23.38 -1.19 -2.92
CA GLY A 40 22.34 -0.28 -2.46
C GLY A 40 21.26 -0.99 -1.64
N MET A 41 20.83 -2.20 -2.03
CA MET A 41 19.90 -3.01 -1.26
C MET A 41 20.46 -3.38 0.12
N GLN A 42 21.73 -3.80 0.17
CA GLN A 42 22.42 -4.12 1.41
C GLN A 42 22.52 -2.90 2.34
N MET A 43 22.84 -1.73 1.79
CA MET A 43 22.91 -0.48 2.56
C MET A 43 21.55 -0.15 3.16
N VAL A 44 20.46 -0.26 2.39
CA VAL A 44 19.10 -0.02 2.88
C VAL A 44 18.73 -0.98 4.00
N LEU A 45 18.99 -2.28 3.83
CA LEU A 45 18.66 -3.29 4.84
C LEU A 45 19.45 -3.13 6.13
N SER A 46 20.63 -2.51 6.08
CA SER A 46 21.49 -2.29 7.25
C SER A 46 21.13 -1.03 8.05
N ASP A 47 20.26 -0.17 7.54
CA ASP A 47 19.92 1.10 8.18
C ASP A 47 18.39 1.34 8.21
N GLN A 48 17.82 1.35 9.41
CA GLN A 48 16.39 1.59 9.60
C GLN A 48 15.94 2.98 9.10
N ALA A 49 16.83 3.97 9.11
CA ALA A 49 16.52 5.30 8.57
C ALA A 49 16.36 5.24 7.04
N GLU A 50 17.18 4.44 6.35
CA GLU A 50 17.06 4.20 4.92
C GLU A 50 15.79 3.42 4.56
N ILE A 51 15.42 2.42 5.36
CA ILE A 51 14.14 1.72 5.22
C ILE A 51 12.98 2.72 5.38
N ASN A 52 12.97 3.52 6.45
CA ASN A 52 11.91 4.50 6.70
C ASN A 52 11.83 5.57 5.60
N ASN A 53 12.96 6.02 5.06
CA ASN A 53 12.98 6.94 3.92
C ASN A 53 12.23 6.36 2.72
N ARG A 54 12.40 5.08 2.43
CA ARG A 54 11.72 4.40 1.31
C ARG A 54 10.25 4.07 1.59
N ILE A 55 9.83 4.11 2.82
CA ILE A 55 8.43 3.90 3.20
C ILE A 55 7.66 5.23 3.15
N TYR A 56 8.21 6.28 3.73
CA TYR A 56 7.49 7.53 3.96
C TYR A 56 7.81 8.65 2.98
N VAL A 57 9.00 8.66 2.40
CA VAL A 57 9.50 9.78 1.60
C VAL A 57 9.62 9.42 0.12
N PHE A 58 10.28 8.31 -0.19
CA PHE A 58 10.52 7.89 -1.56
C PHE A 58 9.79 6.56 -1.86
N PRO A 59 9.13 6.45 -3.00
CA PRO A 59 8.95 7.44 -4.07
C PRO A 59 8.01 8.58 -3.68
N THR A 60 8.29 9.76 -4.22
CA THR A 60 7.44 10.94 -3.99
C THR A 60 6.08 10.74 -4.63
N SER A 61 5.03 11.15 -3.92
CA SER A 61 3.66 11.14 -4.41
C SER A 61 3.42 12.24 -5.45
N ALA A 62 2.49 11.98 -6.37
CA ALA A 62 1.88 13.00 -7.23
C ALA A 62 0.57 13.55 -6.64
N ILE A 63 0.13 13.06 -5.48
CA ILE A 63 -1.10 13.53 -4.83
C ILE A 63 -0.90 14.96 -4.33
N MET A 64 -1.86 15.82 -4.65
CA MET A 64 -1.86 17.23 -4.24
C MET A 64 -3.02 17.47 -3.29
N GLU A 65 -2.70 18.13 -2.16
CA GLU A 65 -3.67 18.59 -1.19
C GLU A 65 -3.40 20.06 -0.86
N ASN A 66 -4.40 20.91 -1.01
CA ASN A 66 -4.28 22.35 -0.78
C ASN A 66 -3.07 23.01 -1.53
N GLY A 67 -2.80 22.53 -2.75
CA GLY A 67 -1.70 23.03 -3.58
C GLY A 67 -0.29 22.53 -3.19
N LYS A 68 -0.19 21.60 -2.25
CA LYS A 68 1.07 20.97 -1.83
C LYS A 68 1.06 19.48 -2.07
N LYS A 69 2.23 18.90 -2.38
CA LYS A 69 2.37 17.44 -2.47
C LYS A 69 2.26 16.83 -1.09
N ILE A 70 1.44 15.78 -0.97
CA ILE A 70 1.32 14.96 0.24
C ILE A 70 1.90 13.56 -0.03
N SER A 71 2.56 12.95 0.95
CA SER A 71 3.05 11.58 0.79
C SER A 71 1.91 10.57 0.75
N TYR A 72 2.14 9.40 0.12
CA TYR A 72 1.15 8.32 0.13
C TYR A 72 0.79 7.88 1.54
N ALA A 73 1.80 7.76 2.42
CA ALA A 73 1.58 7.41 3.82
C ALA A 73 0.69 8.43 4.53
N SER A 74 0.99 9.73 4.39
CA SER A 74 0.19 10.80 4.99
C SER A 74 -1.23 10.83 4.44
N TYR A 75 -1.41 10.63 3.13
CA TYR A 75 -2.73 10.60 2.52
C TYR A 75 -3.59 9.45 3.03
N ILE A 76 -3.03 8.24 3.11
CA ILE A 76 -3.76 7.07 3.61
C ILE A 76 -4.06 7.22 5.11
N SER A 77 -3.08 7.66 5.91
CA SER A 77 -3.22 7.77 7.36
C SER A 77 -4.03 9.00 7.83
N SER A 78 -4.33 9.95 6.94
CA SER A 78 -5.22 11.06 7.28
C SER A 78 -6.65 10.60 7.57
N LEU A 79 -7.10 9.52 6.93
CA LEU A 79 -8.46 8.97 7.03
C LEU A 79 -9.55 9.98 6.65
N GLU A 80 -9.20 11.00 5.84
CA GLU A 80 -10.14 12.06 5.44
C GLU A 80 -10.95 11.69 4.19
N ASN A 81 -10.42 10.79 3.36
CA ASN A 81 -11.07 10.36 2.13
C ASN A 81 -11.78 9.01 2.32
N SER A 82 -13.12 9.03 2.29
CA SER A 82 -13.95 7.83 2.51
C SER A 82 -13.71 6.71 1.49
N ASP A 83 -13.44 7.04 0.22
CA ASP A 83 -13.16 6.03 -0.81
C ASP A 83 -11.79 5.37 -0.58
N CYS A 84 -10.82 6.16 -0.10
CA CYS A 84 -9.51 5.65 0.31
C CYS A 84 -9.65 4.73 1.54
N ASN A 85 -10.47 5.09 2.53
CA ASN A 85 -10.72 4.28 3.72
C ASN A 85 -11.39 2.95 3.34
N ALA A 86 -12.43 2.97 2.52
CA ALA A 86 -13.06 1.77 2.02
C ALA A 86 -12.12 0.90 1.15
N ALA A 87 -11.17 1.51 0.45
CA ALA A 87 -10.13 0.78 -0.26
C ALA A 87 -9.10 0.16 0.69
N LEU A 88 -8.73 0.86 1.77
CA LEU A 88 -7.84 0.37 2.82
C LEU A 88 -8.40 -0.90 3.48
N GLU A 89 -9.67 -0.91 3.88
CA GLU A 89 -10.36 -2.08 4.42
C GLU A 89 -10.27 -3.27 3.45
N ARG A 90 -10.69 -3.07 2.21
CA ARG A 90 -10.69 -4.13 1.20
C ARG A 90 -9.32 -4.69 0.89
N ILE A 91 -8.26 -3.86 0.87
CA ILE A 91 -6.91 -4.32 0.54
C ILE A 91 -6.25 -5.01 1.72
N SER A 92 -6.46 -4.52 2.95
CA SER A 92 -5.87 -5.08 4.16
C SER A 92 -6.27 -6.55 4.36
N GLU A 93 -7.52 -6.91 4.09
CA GLU A 93 -8.01 -8.29 4.16
C GLU A 93 -7.44 -9.22 3.07
N ARG A 94 -6.98 -8.65 1.96
CA ARG A 94 -6.53 -9.42 0.78
C ARG A 94 -5.04 -9.65 0.72
N ILE A 95 -4.25 -8.91 1.50
CA ILE A 95 -2.79 -9.04 1.51
C ILE A 95 -2.40 -10.27 2.33
N ASP A 96 -2.03 -11.33 1.63
CA ASP A 96 -1.51 -12.58 2.20
C ASP A 96 0.03 -12.56 2.11
N MET A 97 0.67 -12.29 3.25
CA MET A 97 2.14 -12.18 3.32
C MET A 97 2.83 -13.53 3.11
N ASP A 98 2.21 -14.65 3.49
CA ASP A 98 2.77 -15.97 3.25
C ASP A 98 2.79 -16.31 1.76
N ARG A 99 1.73 -15.93 1.04
CA ARG A 99 1.67 -16.07 -0.42
C ARG A 99 2.68 -15.15 -1.11
N ILE A 100 2.85 -13.92 -0.65
CA ILE A 100 3.84 -12.98 -1.18
C ILE A 100 5.24 -13.55 -0.96
N LYS A 101 5.54 -14.04 0.25
CA LYS A 101 6.83 -14.65 0.56
C LYS A 101 7.12 -15.84 -0.36
N ARG A 102 6.17 -16.76 -0.51
CA ARG A 102 6.34 -17.91 -1.43
C ARG A 102 6.62 -17.44 -2.85
N LEU A 103 5.89 -16.44 -3.35
CA LEU A 103 6.09 -15.90 -4.70
C LEU A 103 7.51 -15.35 -4.89
N ILE A 104 8.02 -14.63 -3.89
CA ILE A 104 9.40 -14.11 -3.90
C ILE A 104 10.40 -15.26 -3.88
N ASP A 105 10.21 -16.24 -2.99
CA ASP A 105 11.12 -17.38 -2.82
C ASP A 105 11.18 -18.25 -4.09
N GLU A 106 10.07 -18.43 -4.78
CA GLU A 106 9.94 -19.23 -5.99
C GLU A 106 10.34 -18.47 -7.28
N THR A 107 10.53 -17.15 -7.21
CA THR A 107 10.91 -16.36 -8.38
C THR A 107 12.34 -16.70 -8.81
N PRO A 108 12.55 -17.24 -10.04
CA PRO A 108 13.90 -17.62 -10.48
C PRO A 108 14.76 -16.39 -10.72
N GLY A 109 16.07 -16.57 -10.50
CA GLY A 109 17.07 -15.53 -10.78
C GLY A 109 17.23 -14.46 -9.71
N LEU A 110 16.44 -14.46 -8.64
CA LEU A 110 16.65 -13.57 -7.50
C LEU A 110 17.73 -14.13 -6.57
N THR A 111 18.63 -13.26 -6.11
CA THR A 111 19.58 -13.58 -5.04
C THR A 111 18.89 -13.57 -3.68
N GLU A 112 19.51 -14.16 -2.66
CA GLU A 112 19.03 -14.13 -1.27
C GLU A 112 18.86 -12.69 -0.77
N LEU A 113 19.78 -11.81 -1.12
CA LEU A 113 19.73 -10.40 -0.75
C LEU A 113 18.51 -9.69 -1.40
N GLN A 114 18.27 -9.94 -2.67
CA GLN A 114 17.10 -9.40 -3.37
C GLN A 114 15.78 -9.90 -2.76
N ARG A 115 15.70 -11.18 -2.42
CA ARG A 115 14.53 -11.77 -1.74
C ARG A 115 14.28 -11.08 -0.39
N ALA A 116 15.32 -10.96 0.42
CA ALA A 116 15.26 -10.29 1.71
C ALA A 116 14.83 -8.83 1.56
N PHE A 117 15.40 -8.10 0.60
CA PHE A 117 15.08 -6.71 0.34
C PHE A 117 13.61 -6.53 -0.08
N TYR A 118 13.14 -7.30 -1.05
CA TYR A 118 11.76 -7.19 -1.53
C TYR A 118 10.74 -7.53 -0.45
N LEU A 119 10.99 -8.59 0.30
CA LEU A 119 10.12 -9.00 1.41
C LEU A 119 10.06 -7.91 2.48
N THR A 120 11.22 -7.38 2.89
CA THR A 120 11.31 -6.29 3.87
C THR A 120 10.55 -5.05 3.39
N MET A 121 10.74 -4.62 2.14
CA MET A 121 10.06 -3.43 1.62
C MET A 121 8.54 -3.58 1.58
N ILE A 122 8.03 -4.76 1.28
CA ILE A 122 6.59 -5.02 1.24
C ILE A 122 6.03 -5.09 2.67
N GLN A 123 6.68 -5.85 3.54
CA GLN A 123 6.27 -6.05 4.92
C GLN A 123 6.24 -4.73 5.69
N GLU A 124 7.33 -3.98 5.66
CA GLU A 124 7.46 -2.69 6.34
C GLU A 124 6.41 -1.67 5.88
N ARG A 125 6.08 -1.63 4.57
CA ARG A 125 5.02 -0.77 4.06
C ARG A 125 3.65 -1.23 4.49
N LYS A 126 3.39 -2.52 4.49
CA LYS A 126 2.14 -3.06 5.00
C LYS A 126 1.95 -2.67 6.46
N GLU A 127 2.90 -3.00 7.31
CA GLU A 127 2.81 -2.76 8.76
C GLU A 127 2.73 -1.27 9.10
N LYS A 128 3.61 -0.45 8.52
CA LYS A 128 3.75 0.97 8.90
C LYS A 128 2.73 1.90 8.24
N ILE A 129 2.15 1.51 7.12
CA ILE A 129 1.16 2.33 6.43
C ILE A 129 -0.22 1.71 6.54
N LEU A 130 -0.40 0.49 6.02
CA LEU A 130 -1.74 -0.09 5.89
C LEU A 130 -2.29 -0.56 7.24
N ASP A 131 -1.57 -1.41 7.96
CA ASP A 131 -2.05 -1.99 9.23
C ASP A 131 -2.22 -0.89 10.28
N ARG A 132 -1.27 0.06 10.34
CA ARG A 132 -1.38 1.21 11.23
C ARG A 132 -2.59 2.10 10.90
N SER A 133 -2.80 2.40 9.62
CA SER A 133 -3.95 3.22 9.20
C SER A 133 -5.26 2.50 9.43
N MET A 134 -5.30 1.18 9.23
CA MET A 134 -6.47 0.36 9.53
C MET A 134 -6.80 0.37 11.03
N GLN A 135 -5.79 0.23 11.89
CA GLN A 135 -5.99 0.34 13.33
C GLN A 135 -6.57 1.71 13.71
N MET A 136 -6.01 2.80 13.18
CA MET A 136 -6.51 4.16 13.43
C MET A 136 -7.95 4.35 12.93
N LEU A 137 -8.33 3.72 11.81
CA LEU A 137 -9.69 3.76 11.28
C LEU A 137 -10.68 3.09 12.24
N LEU A 138 -10.35 1.91 12.73
CA LEU A 138 -11.17 1.19 13.71
C LEU A 138 -11.34 1.98 15.02
N GLU A 139 -10.25 2.54 15.56
CA GLU A 139 -10.30 3.37 16.77
C GLU A 139 -11.19 4.63 16.57
N LYS A 140 -11.15 5.22 15.39
CA LYS A 140 -12.01 6.36 15.03
C LYS A 140 -13.49 5.97 14.99
N GLU A 141 -13.81 4.82 14.42
CA GLU A 141 -15.19 4.30 14.35
C GLU A 141 -15.74 3.96 15.72
N GLU A 142 -14.95 3.32 16.59
CA GLU A 142 -15.32 3.03 17.98
C GLU A 142 -15.61 4.31 18.77
N THR A 143 -14.83 5.37 18.52
CA THR A 143 -15.02 6.67 19.21
C THR A 143 -16.29 7.39 18.74
N ILE A 144 -16.72 7.16 17.50
CA ILE A 144 -17.91 7.80 16.91
C ILE A 144 -19.19 6.99 17.23
N ALA A 145 -19.08 5.69 17.53
CA ALA A 145 -20.21 4.87 17.94
C ALA A 145 -20.77 5.40 19.29
N PRO A 146 -22.02 5.89 19.36
CA PRO A 146 -22.52 6.48 20.59
C PRO A 146 -22.61 5.45 21.71
N GLU A 147 -22.13 5.80 22.91
CA GLU A 147 -22.52 5.20 24.18
C GLU A 147 -24.05 5.36 24.34
N GLY A 148 -24.83 4.43 23.82
CA GLY A 148 -26.27 4.59 23.80
C GLY A 148 -27.07 3.35 23.45
N ARG A 149 -26.92 2.27 24.26
CA ARG A 149 -28.05 1.35 24.53
C ARG A 149 -27.96 0.86 25.96
N THR A 150 -28.22 1.75 26.91
CA THR A 150 -28.84 1.31 28.16
C THR A 150 -30.21 0.79 27.80
N MET A 151 -30.36 -0.52 27.69
CA MET A 151 -31.68 -1.16 27.71
C MET A 151 -32.26 -1.00 29.12
N ASN A 152 -33.16 -0.04 29.28
CA ASN A 152 -34.09 -0.05 30.40
C ASN A 152 -35.07 -1.18 30.15
N TRP A 153 -34.95 -2.24 30.93
CA TRP A 153 -36.00 -3.23 31.16
C TRP A 153 -36.81 -2.75 32.36
N GLU A 154 -37.99 -2.17 32.12
CA GLU A 154 -39.09 -2.18 33.07
C GLU A 154 -40.11 -3.25 32.67
#